data_10dbe4096796d8b83d176805b3b7f17d
#
_entry.id   10dbe4096796d8b83d176805b3b7f17d
#
_cell.length_a   1.000
_cell.length_b   1.000
_cell.length_c   1.000
_cell.angle_alpha   90.00
_cell.angle_beta   90.00
_cell.angle_gamma   90.00
#
_symmetry.space_group_name_H-M   'P 1'
#
loop_
_entity.id
_entity.type
_entity.pdbx_description
1 polymer ?
#
loop_
_entity_poly.entity_id
_entity_poly.type
_entity_poly.pdbx_seq_one_letter_code
_entity_poly.pdbx_strand_id
1 'polypeptide(L)'
;MNTNTLVLEHRDVLGREVKLEDYVAFSLHNTLYVGRVIKVTPKQVRVVPVDPRWRNSDGMLKYTTQCCLVGGPELTYHILKNC
;
A
#
# COMPACT_ATOMS: atom_id res chain seq x y z
N MET A 1 0.12 26.42 -13.81
CA MET A 1 0.19 25.70 -13.96
C MET A 1 0.07 24.76 -13.90
N ASN A 2 -0.42 24.40 -14.01
CA ASN A 2 -0.64 23.52 -14.01
C ASN A 2 -0.51 22.43 -14.18
N THR A 3 -0.86 22.23 -15.11
CA THR A 3 -0.27 21.07 -15.51
C THR A 3 0.08 20.07 -14.49
N ASN A 4 0.20 20.48 -13.41
CA ASN A 4 0.49 19.64 -12.30
C ASN A 4 -0.55 18.59 -12.06
N THR A 5 -1.66 18.71 -12.71
CA THR A 5 -2.69 17.72 -12.61
C THR A 5 -2.26 16.36 -13.10
N LEU A 6 -1.14 16.30 -13.80
CA LEU A 6 -0.64 15.03 -14.28
C LEU A 6 0.16 14.27 -13.24
N VAL A 7 0.44 14.90 -12.13
CA VAL A 7 1.22 14.25 -11.09
C VAL A 7 0.28 13.39 -10.23
N LEU A 8 0.52 12.11 -10.23
CA LEU A 8 -0.25 11.18 -9.42
C LEU A 8 0.51 10.93 -8.13
N GLU A 9 0.52 11.94 -7.29
CA GLU A 9 1.23 11.85 -6.03
C GLU A 9 0.28 11.44 -4.92
N HIS A 10 0.58 10.32 -4.30
CA HIS A 10 -0.18 9.82 -3.17
C HIS A 10 0.70 9.85 -1.93
N ARG A 11 0.14 10.29 -0.82
CA ARG A 11 0.88 10.36 0.43
C ARG A 11 0.17 9.54 1.48
N ASP A 12 0.96 8.85 2.31
CA ASP A 12 0.41 8.03 3.37
C ASP A 12 -0.03 8.91 4.54
N VAL A 13 -0.47 8.28 5.62
CA VAL A 13 -1.00 8.99 6.78
C VAL A 13 0.06 9.91 7.42
N LEU A 14 1.34 9.62 7.21
CA LEU A 14 2.42 10.45 7.73
C LEU A 14 2.96 11.44 6.72
N GLY A 15 2.33 11.53 5.55
CA GLY A 15 2.73 12.48 4.52
C GLY A 15 3.85 12.02 3.62
N ARG A 16 4.22 10.75 3.66
CA ARG A 16 5.29 10.22 2.82
C ARG A 16 4.72 9.73 1.50
N GLU A 17 5.47 9.92 0.42
CA GLU A 17 5.01 9.54 -0.90
C GLU A 17 4.93 8.03 -1.05
N VAL A 18 3.81 7.55 -1.58
CA VAL A 18 3.58 6.12 -1.83
C VAL A 18 3.70 5.88 -3.33
N LYS A 19 4.51 4.91 -3.70
CA LYS A 19 4.79 4.59 -5.10
C LYS A 19 4.49 3.14 -5.40
N LEU A 20 4.48 2.84 -6.69
CA LEU A 20 4.33 1.47 -7.14
C LEU A 20 5.40 0.59 -6.49
N GLU A 21 5.03 -0.60 -6.11
CA GLU A 21 5.91 -1.59 -5.47
C GLU A 21 6.22 -1.31 -4.00
N ASP A 22 5.75 -0.18 -3.46
CA ASP A 22 5.92 0.08 -2.04
C ASP A 22 5.03 -0.84 -1.21
N TYR A 23 5.44 -1.05 0.04
CA TYR A 23 4.63 -1.80 1.00
C TYR A 23 3.99 -0.83 1.97
N VAL A 24 2.73 -1.07 2.28
CA VAL A 24 1.97 -0.20 3.19
C VAL A 24 1.19 -1.06 4.17
N ALA A 25 1.03 -0.54 5.38
CA ALA A 25 0.14 -1.11 6.37
C ALA A 25 -1.23 -0.45 6.22
N PHE A 26 -2.27 -1.23 6.26
CA PHE A 26 -3.63 -0.71 6.13
C PHE A 26 -4.60 -1.62 6.89
N SER A 27 -5.78 -1.09 7.15
CA SER A 27 -6.80 -1.80 7.92
C SER A 27 -7.85 -2.38 6.98
N LEU A 28 -8.29 -3.60 7.28
CA LEU A 28 -9.37 -4.25 6.55
C LEU A 28 -10.15 -5.10 7.55
N HIS A 29 -11.45 -4.83 7.68
CA HIS A 29 -12.30 -5.56 8.61
C HIS A 29 -11.72 -5.61 10.03
N ASN A 30 -11.25 -4.45 10.49
CA ASN A 30 -10.69 -4.29 11.83
C ASN A 30 -9.40 -5.08 12.07
N THR A 31 -8.75 -5.52 11.01
CA THR A 31 -7.47 -6.22 11.08
C THR A 31 -6.45 -5.41 10.32
N LEU A 32 -5.25 -5.31 10.88
CA LEU A 32 -4.16 -4.60 10.23
C LEU A 32 -3.40 -5.56 9.32
N TYR A 33 -3.25 -5.17 8.07
CA TYR A 33 -2.52 -5.94 7.07
C TYR A 33 -1.37 -5.13 6.53
N VAL A 34 -0.39 -5.82 5.97
CA VAL A 34 0.65 -5.21 5.16
C VAL A 34 0.46 -5.71 3.73
N GLY A 35 0.48 -4.80 2.78
CA GLY A 35 0.30 -5.16 1.38
C GLY A 35 1.26 -4.44 0.48
N ARG A 36 1.36 -4.91 -0.76
CA ARG A 36 2.21 -4.30 -1.76
C ARG A 36 1.35 -3.51 -2.74
N VAL A 37 1.81 -2.31 -3.09
CA VAL A 37 1.12 -1.47 -4.07
C VAL A 37 1.42 -2.01 -5.45
N ILE A 38 0.39 -2.47 -6.15
CA ILE A 38 0.56 -3.05 -7.49
C ILE A 38 0.04 -2.15 -8.60
N LYS A 39 -0.69 -1.10 -8.26
CA LYS A 39 -1.20 -0.17 -9.24
C LYS A 39 -1.49 1.17 -8.57
N VAL A 40 -1.21 2.24 -9.28
CA VAL A 40 -1.52 3.59 -8.82
C VAL A 40 -2.57 4.18 -9.73
N THR A 41 -3.69 4.62 -9.15
CA THR A 41 -4.74 5.28 -9.90
C THR A 41 -4.82 6.73 -9.45
N PRO A 42 -5.58 7.59 -10.15
CA PRO A 42 -5.62 9.01 -9.77
C PRO A 42 -6.05 9.28 -8.34
N LYS A 43 -6.91 8.46 -7.76
CA LYS A 43 -7.43 8.72 -6.42
C LYS A 43 -6.98 7.72 -5.37
N GLN A 44 -6.59 6.53 -5.79
CA GLN A 44 -6.32 5.44 -4.86
C GLN A 44 -5.15 4.61 -5.36
N VAL A 45 -4.71 3.69 -4.54
CA VAL A 45 -3.73 2.69 -4.97
C VAL A 45 -4.37 1.32 -4.76
N ARG A 46 -3.97 0.38 -5.60
CA ARG A 46 -4.42 -1.00 -5.45
C ARG A 46 -3.32 -1.76 -4.69
N VAL A 47 -3.72 -2.41 -3.61
CA VAL A 47 -2.77 -3.14 -2.76
C VAL A 47 -3.20 -4.58 -2.64
N VAL A 48 -2.21 -5.47 -2.54
CA VAL A 48 -2.44 -6.90 -2.32
C VAL A 48 -1.77 -7.27 -1.01
N PRO A 49 -2.52 -7.77 -0.03
CA PRO A 49 -1.90 -8.20 1.22
C PRO A 49 -0.86 -9.28 0.99
N VAL A 50 0.20 -9.25 1.79
CA VAL A 50 1.29 -10.24 1.66
C VAL A 50 0.91 -11.58 2.29
N ASP A 51 -0.25 -11.69 2.88
CA ASP A 51 -0.75 -12.93 3.46
C ASP A 51 -0.99 -13.94 2.33
N PRO A 52 -0.52 -15.18 2.49
CA PRO A 52 -0.69 -16.22 1.45
C PRO A 52 -2.14 -16.43 1.02
N ARG A 53 -3.10 -16.15 1.88
CA ARG A 53 -4.52 -16.28 1.52
C ARG A 53 -4.92 -15.34 0.39
N TRP A 54 -4.15 -14.30 0.14
CA TRP A 54 -4.46 -13.30 -0.88
C TRP A 54 -3.59 -13.44 -2.12
N ARG A 55 -2.87 -14.56 -2.21
CA ARG A 55 -1.90 -14.79 -3.27
C ARG A 55 -2.45 -14.57 -4.68
N ASN A 56 -3.67 -15.03 -4.91
CA ASN A 56 -4.31 -14.92 -6.23
C ASN A 56 -5.32 -13.79 -6.31
N SER A 57 -5.30 -12.89 -5.35
CA SER A 57 -6.24 -11.78 -5.33
C SER A 57 -5.76 -10.65 -6.24
N ASP A 58 -6.73 -9.95 -6.84
CA ASP A 58 -6.42 -8.73 -7.58
C ASP A 58 -6.16 -7.56 -6.65
N GLY A 59 -6.30 -7.79 -5.35
CA GLY A 59 -6.09 -6.74 -4.38
C GLY A 59 -7.32 -5.88 -4.19
N MET A 60 -7.11 -4.76 -3.52
CA MET A 60 -8.21 -3.85 -3.21
C MET A 60 -7.73 -2.41 -3.33
N LEU A 61 -8.65 -1.51 -3.62
CA LEU A 61 -8.34 -0.09 -3.71
C LEU A 61 -8.36 0.53 -2.32
N LYS A 62 -7.34 1.32 -2.01
CA LYS A 62 -7.24 2.01 -0.73
C LYS A 62 -6.78 3.44 -0.97
N TYR A 63 -7.32 4.37 -0.18
CA TYR A 63 -6.78 5.71 -0.15
C TYR A 63 -5.48 5.69 0.64
N THR A 64 -4.44 6.31 0.12
CA THR A 64 -3.16 6.28 0.80
C THR A 64 -3.19 7.00 2.14
N THR A 65 -4.14 7.92 2.33
CA THR A 65 -4.29 8.57 3.63
C THR A 65 -4.76 7.60 4.71
N GLN A 66 -5.17 6.39 4.33
CA GLN A 66 -5.55 5.34 5.26
C GLN A 66 -4.45 4.29 5.37
N CYS A 67 -3.28 4.55 4.81
CA CYS A 67 -2.17 3.63 4.78
C CYS A 67 -0.95 4.24 5.44
N CYS A 68 -0.01 3.40 5.82
CA CYS A 68 1.26 3.85 6.38
C CYS A 68 2.37 3.06 5.70
N LEU A 69 3.33 3.74 5.09
CA LEU A 69 4.47 3.08 4.47
C LEU A 69 5.22 2.27 5.51
N VAL A 70 5.66 1.08 5.14
CA VAL A 70 6.47 0.23 6.00
C VAL A 70 7.67 -0.25 5.21
N GLY A 71 8.76 -0.55 5.93
CA GLY A 71 9.98 -0.99 5.27
C GLY A 71 11.01 -1.41 6.27
N GLY A 72 12.21 -1.79 5.76
CA GLY A 72 13.32 -2.15 6.60
C GLY A 72 13.15 -3.52 7.24
N PRO A 73 13.86 -3.75 8.34
CA PRO A 73 13.88 -5.06 8.99
C PRO A 73 12.51 -5.53 9.45
N GLU A 74 11.66 -4.62 9.90
CA GLU A 74 10.34 -4.98 10.39
C GLU A 74 9.51 -5.60 9.27
N LEU A 75 9.58 -5.03 8.08
CA LEU A 75 8.83 -5.55 6.95
C LEU A 75 9.36 -6.92 6.56
N THR A 76 10.67 -7.08 6.51
CA THR A 76 11.28 -8.35 6.17
C THR A 76 10.84 -9.43 7.14
N TYR A 77 10.88 -9.12 8.43
CA TYR A 77 10.46 -10.08 9.45
C TYR A 77 8.99 -10.46 9.27
N HIS A 78 8.14 -9.47 9.01
CA HIS A 78 6.71 -9.71 8.84
C HIS A 78 6.45 -10.65 7.65
N ILE A 79 7.13 -10.39 6.54
CA ILE A 79 6.95 -11.22 5.35
C ILE A 79 7.39 -12.65 5.62
N LEU A 80 8.55 -12.82 6.24
CA LEU A 80 9.06 -14.16 6.53
C LEU A 80 8.15 -14.92 7.50
N LYS A 81 7.58 -14.20 8.45
CA LYS A 81 6.71 -14.81 9.43
C LYS A 81 5.42 -15.33 8.82
N ASN A 82 4.94 -14.67 7.77
CA ASN A 82 3.65 -14.98 7.16
C ASN A 82 3.76 -15.79 5.86
N CYS A 83 4.95 -16.17 5.48
CA CYS A 83 5.14 -16.98 4.26
C CYS A 83 5.40 -18.43 4.58
#